data_8466ea91353e91b85b0fbd9c2b83cddb
#
_entry.id   8466ea91353e91b85b0fbd9c2b83cddb
#
_cell.length_a   1.000
_cell.length_b   1.000
_cell.length_c   1.000
_cell.angle_alpha   90.00
_cell.angle_beta   90.00
_cell.angle_gamma   90.00
#
_symmetry.space_group_name_H-M   'P 1'
#
loop_
_entity.id
_entity.type
_entity.pdbx_description
1 polymer ?
#
loop_
_entity_poly.entity_id
_entity_poly.type
_entity_poly.pdbx_seq_one_letter_code
_entity_poly.pdbx_strand_id
1 'polypeptide(L)'
;MPTAKVNGINIAYDVSGQGEPLVLIMGPGGTRHSWFFQKRAFSKHFKVITFDNRGIGKSDKPDEPYIIKTLADDTIGLMNHLGIDKAHILGVSGGGRVAQEVAINYPQRVIKLVLASTDHGGEEEITPEMQKVLGVTDYFSENGTPKAGMSRCPVCQIESPKKELWQHQWTEHRQQMLEWARNADWRRMASQSFNKRLYKMFISLLAWLQVKMGDTGTYVKQIEAGVGNSTLDRLHMIKAPTLVIMGTEDRLLPLHSSEVMAERIPNAKLVRVEGGSHA
;
A
#
# COMPACT_ATOMS: atom_id res chain seq x y z
N MET A 1 -4.68 9.32 21.51
CA MET A 1 -4.73 8.84 20.14
C MET A 1 -6.03 8.08 19.99
N PRO A 2 -6.91 8.49 19.10
CA PRO A 2 -8.21 7.83 18.92
C PRO A 2 -8.06 6.44 18.30
N THR A 3 -8.90 5.53 18.73
CA THR A 3 -9.07 4.18 18.16
C THR A 3 -10.55 3.92 17.91
N ALA A 4 -10.85 3.17 16.87
CA ALA A 4 -12.19 2.72 16.51
C ALA A 4 -12.25 1.20 16.65
N LYS A 5 -13.29 0.68 17.30
CA LYS A 5 -13.53 -0.77 17.29
C LYS A 5 -14.26 -1.12 16.00
N VAL A 6 -13.61 -1.88 15.12
CA VAL A 6 -14.03 -2.19 13.77
C VAL A 6 -13.78 -3.66 13.49
N ASN A 7 -14.80 -4.40 13.09
CA ASN A 7 -14.68 -5.82 12.71
C ASN A 7 -13.85 -6.67 13.69
N GLY A 8 -14.10 -6.46 14.99
CA GLY A 8 -13.45 -7.22 16.07
C GLY A 8 -12.08 -6.73 16.50
N ILE A 9 -11.51 -5.72 15.84
CA ILE A 9 -10.18 -5.16 16.14
C ILE A 9 -10.25 -3.65 16.44
N ASN A 10 -9.21 -3.10 17.05
CA ASN A 10 -9.03 -1.67 17.25
C ASN A 10 -8.19 -1.08 16.11
N ILE A 11 -8.75 -0.12 15.39
CA ILE A 11 -8.08 0.65 14.33
C ILE A 11 -7.66 2.01 14.87
N ALA A 12 -6.36 2.29 14.84
CA ALA A 12 -5.82 3.60 15.18
C ALA A 12 -5.96 4.57 14.01
N TYR A 13 -6.49 5.77 14.27
CA TYR A 13 -6.73 6.75 13.22
C TYR A 13 -6.46 8.19 13.68
N ASP A 14 -6.35 9.09 12.71
CA ASP A 14 -6.34 10.54 12.91
C ASP A 14 -7.37 11.18 11.98
N VAL A 15 -7.98 12.28 12.45
CA VAL A 15 -8.83 13.15 11.64
C VAL A 15 -8.26 14.56 11.66
N SER A 16 -8.18 15.21 10.50
CA SER A 16 -7.62 16.57 10.36
C SER A 16 -8.39 17.36 9.30
N GLY A 17 -8.60 18.65 9.55
CA GLY A 17 -9.35 19.52 8.64
C GLY A 17 -10.85 19.37 8.75
N GLN A 18 -11.55 20.08 7.85
CA GLN A 18 -13.02 20.11 7.75
C GLN A 18 -13.41 20.08 6.27
N GLY A 19 -14.68 19.78 5.99
CA GLY A 19 -15.21 19.69 4.63
C GLY A 19 -15.59 18.25 4.25
N GLU A 20 -15.62 17.95 2.96
CA GLU A 20 -15.94 16.60 2.47
C GLU A 20 -14.91 15.58 2.98
N PRO A 21 -15.35 14.38 3.38
CA PRO A 21 -14.45 13.35 3.89
C PRO A 21 -13.51 12.84 2.79
N LEU A 22 -12.23 12.71 3.13
CA LEU A 22 -11.18 12.09 2.32
C LEU A 22 -10.45 11.04 3.15
N VAL A 23 -10.59 9.78 2.76
CA VAL A 23 -9.91 8.64 3.41
C VAL A 23 -8.66 8.29 2.64
N LEU A 24 -7.52 8.23 3.34
CA LEU A 24 -6.21 7.90 2.78
C LEU A 24 -5.79 6.50 3.24
N ILE A 25 -5.61 5.59 2.27
CA ILE A 25 -5.27 4.17 2.51
C ILE A 25 -3.82 3.93 2.10
N MET A 26 -2.98 3.57 3.05
CA MET A 26 -1.55 3.33 2.83
C MET A 26 -1.29 1.89 2.39
N GLY A 27 -0.22 1.70 1.62
CA GLY A 27 0.29 0.39 1.24
C GLY A 27 0.90 -0.40 2.41
N PRO A 28 1.34 -1.65 2.17
CA PRO A 28 1.91 -2.52 3.19
C PRO A 28 3.06 -1.85 3.96
N GLY A 29 3.06 -2.05 5.28
CA GLY A 29 4.08 -1.49 6.17
C GLY A 29 3.95 0.00 6.48
N GLY A 30 3.18 0.75 5.69
CA GLY A 30 2.99 2.18 5.89
C GLY A 30 1.97 2.48 7.00
N THR A 31 2.31 3.46 7.86
CA THR A 31 1.42 3.93 8.91
C THR A 31 0.65 5.18 8.50
N ARG A 32 -0.36 5.59 9.27
CA ARG A 32 -1.07 6.85 9.09
C ARG A 32 -0.15 8.08 9.09
N HIS A 33 1.05 7.97 9.66
CA HIS A 33 2.05 9.05 9.69
C HIS A 33 2.76 9.23 8.35
N SER A 34 2.76 8.23 7.48
CA SER A 34 3.32 8.33 6.12
C SER A 34 2.65 9.42 5.30
N TRP A 35 1.42 9.78 5.64
CA TRP A 35 0.64 10.83 5.00
C TRP A 35 0.94 12.25 5.48
N PHE A 36 2.02 12.49 6.20
CA PHE A 36 2.30 13.77 6.86
C PHE A 36 2.15 14.98 5.92
N PHE A 37 2.75 14.91 4.73
CA PHE A 37 2.71 16.03 3.77
C PHE A 37 1.34 16.18 3.11
N GLN A 38 0.77 15.05 2.66
CA GLN A 38 -0.53 15.01 2.00
C GLN A 38 -1.63 15.43 2.99
N LYS A 39 -1.57 14.91 4.23
CA LYS A 39 -2.50 15.29 5.29
C LYS A 39 -2.48 16.80 5.52
N ARG A 40 -1.30 17.43 5.61
CA ARG A 40 -1.16 18.88 5.79
C ARG A 40 -1.72 19.67 4.62
N ALA A 41 -1.53 19.21 3.39
CA ALA A 41 -2.04 19.87 2.19
C ALA A 41 -3.57 19.70 2.07
N PHE A 42 -4.05 18.49 2.19
CA PHE A 42 -5.46 18.15 1.96
C PHE A 42 -6.38 18.64 3.09
N SER A 43 -5.91 18.71 4.34
CA SER A 43 -6.71 19.18 5.47
C SER A 43 -7.12 20.66 5.39
N LYS A 44 -6.58 21.40 4.43
CA LYS A 44 -7.04 22.77 4.13
C LYS A 44 -8.40 22.78 3.41
N HIS A 45 -8.78 21.68 2.78
CA HIS A 45 -9.96 21.59 1.91
C HIS A 45 -10.89 20.42 2.24
N PHE A 46 -10.37 19.40 2.96
CA PHE A 46 -11.08 18.15 3.26
C PHE A 46 -11.01 17.82 4.74
N LYS A 47 -12.02 17.08 5.21
CA LYS A 47 -11.91 16.30 6.44
C LYS A 47 -11.10 15.05 6.13
N VAL A 48 -9.79 15.07 6.39
CA VAL A 48 -8.85 14.01 6.04
C VAL A 48 -8.82 12.95 7.15
N ILE A 49 -9.06 11.71 6.78
CA ILE A 49 -8.97 10.53 7.65
C ILE A 49 -7.75 9.71 7.22
N THR A 50 -6.81 9.50 8.14
CA THR A 50 -5.67 8.59 7.98
C THR A 50 -5.71 7.54 9.08
N PHE A 51 -5.34 6.31 8.79
CA PHE A 51 -5.40 5.23 9.76
C PHE A 51 -4.29 4.21 9.52
N ASP A 52 -3.98 3.45 10.55
CA ASP A 52 -3.10 2.29 10.45
C ASP A 52 -3.97 1.09 10.06
N ASN A 53 -3.70 0.47 8.93
CA ASN A 53 -4.36 -0.78 8.53
C ASN A 53 -4.18 -1.84 9.62
N ARG A 54 -5.09 -2.85 9.68
CA ARG A 54 -4.88 -4.02 10.55
C ARG A 54 -3.48 -4.57 10.38
N GLY A 55 -2.86 -4.95 11.48
CA GLY A 55 -1.51 -5.45 11.48
C GLY A 55 -0.42 -4.36 11.52
N ILE A 56 -0.73 -3.09 11.34
CA ILE A 56 0.26 -2.00 11.24
C ILE A 56 0.13 -0.99 12.39
N GLY A 57 1.26 -0.40 12.73
CA GLY A 57 1.35 0.75 13.62
C GLY A 57 0.75 0.48 14.99
N LYS A 58 -0.29 1.22 15.33
CA LYS A 58 -1.03 1.14 16.60
C LYS A 58 -2.38 0.45 16.49
N SER A 59 -2.76 -0.01 15.30
CA SER A 59 -3.90 -0.91 15.13
C SER A 59 -3.57 -2.31 15.63
N ASP A 60 -4.60 -3.07 15.98
CA ASP A 60 -4.44 -4.46 16.41
C ASP A 60 -3.82 -5.32 15.32
N LYS A 61 -3.10 -6.33 15.76
CA LYS A 61 -2.31 -7.24 14.91
C LYS A 61 -2.80 -8.67 15.06
N PRO A 62 -3.95 -9.01 14.45
CA PRO A 62 -4.49 -10.36 14.54
C PRO A 62 -3.53 -11.38 13.94
N ASP A 63 -3.45 -12.55 14.57
CA ASP A 63 -2.63 -13.66 14.07
C ASP A 63 -3.28 -14.37 12.88
N GLU A 64 -4.58 -14.21 12.71
CA GLU A 64 -5.35 -14.81 11.63
C GLU A 64 -4.97 -14.22 10.26
N PRO A 65 -4.93 -15.05 9.21
CA PRO A 65 -4.76 -14.57 7.84
C PRO A 65 -5.92 -13.66 7.44
N TYR A 66 -5.64 -12.68 6.60
CA TYR A 66 -6.65 -11.80 6.02
C TYR A 66 -6.33 -11.49 4.56
N ILE A 67 -7.32 -11.06 3.82
CA ILE A 67 -7.24 -10.74 2.39
C ILE A 67 -7.48 -9.23 2.17
N ILE A 68 -7.21 -8.74 0.98
CA ILE A 68 -7.42 -7.32 0.63
C ILE A 68 -8.86 -6.86 0.92
N LYS A 69 -9.85 -7.73 0.66
CA LYS A 69 -11.25 -7.41 0.99
C LYS A 69 -11.47 -7.15 2.49
N THR A 70 -10.77 -7.86 3.37
CA THR A 70 -10.86 -7.62 4.82
C THR A 70 -10.39 -6.20 5.18
N LEU A 71 -9.33 -5.71 4.53
CA LEU A 71 -8.84 -4.33 4.70
C LEU A 71 -9.84 -3.30 4.16
N ALA A 72 -10.54 -3.63 3.07
CA ALA A 72 -11.62 -2.80 2.55
C ALA A 72 -12.82 -2.73 3.53
N ASP A 73 -13.20 -3.87 4.11
CA ASP A 73 -14.26 -3.95 5.11
C ASP A 73 -13.91 -3.15 6.37
N ASP A 74 -12.63 -3.15 6.79
CA ASP A 74 -12.15 -2.31 7.89
C ASP A 74 -12.23 -0.82 7.56
N THR A 75 -11.90 -0.45 6.33
CA THR A 75 -12.03 0.94 5.87
C THR A 75 -13.48 1.42 5.98
N ILE A 76 -14.44 0.61 5.54
CA ILE A 76 -15.87 0.89 5.66
C ILE A 76 -16.31 0.91 7.12
N GLY A 77 -15.84 -0.03 7.93
CA GLY A 77 -16.11 -0.06 9.36
C GLY A 77 -15.62 1.20 10.08
N LEU A 78 -14.43 1.71 9.72
CA LEU A 78 -13.92 2.98 10.23
C LEU A 78 -14.80 4.17 9.79
N MET A 79 -15.21 4.21 8.53
CA MET A 79 -16.14 5.24 8.04
C MET A 79 -17.45 5.21 8.83
N ASN A 80 -18.00 4.03 9.10
CA ASN A 80 -19.21 3.86 9.90
C ASN A 80 -19.03 4.37 11.34
N HIS A 81 -17.92 4.02 11.98
CA HIS A 81 -17.57 4.52 13.33
C HIS A 81 -17.50 6.05 13.38
N LEU A 82 -17.02 6.68 12.31
CA LEU A 82 -16.91 8.14 12.21
C LEU A 82 -18.19 8.85 11.73
N GLY A 83 -19.27 8.12 11.50
CA GLY A 83 -20.53 8.65 10.96
C GLY A 83 -20.41 9.20 9.54
N ILE A 84 -19.45 8.64 8.75
CA ILE A 84 -19.19 9.06 7.37
C ILE A 84 -19.97 8.13 6.43
N ASP A 85 -20.99 8.68 5.78
CA ASP A 85 -21.80 7.94 4.80
C ASP A 85 -21.02 7.72 3.49
N LYS A 86 -20.42 8.79 2.94
CA LYS A 86 -19.65 8.77 1.69
C LYS A 86 -18.34 9.53 1.85
N ALA A 87 -17.29 9.09 1.15
CA ALA A 87 -15.99 9.76 1.16
C ALA A 87 -15.31 9.72 -0.21
N HIS A 88 -14.40 10.64 -0.44
CA HIS A 88 -13.32 10.44 -1.41
C HIS A 88 -12.37 9.40 -0.86
N ILE A 89 -11.92 8.47 -1.71
CA ILE A 89 -10.97 7.42 -1.32
C ILE A 89 -9.70 7.60 -2.13
N LEU A 90 -8.56 7.66 -1.46
CA LEU A 90 -7.25 7.64 -2.08
C LEU A 90 -6.45 6.47 -1.53
N GLY A 91 -6.00 5.58 -2.40
CA GLY A 91 -5.12 4.48 -2.07
C GLY A 91 -3.79 4.55 -2.81
N VAL A 92 -2.70 4.26 -2.11
CA VAL A 92 -1.36 4.22 -2.69
C VAL A 92 -0.78 2.82 -2.59
N SER A 93 -0.09 2.34 -3.64
CA SER A 93 0.54 1.01 -3.68
C SER A 93 -0.50 -0.08 -3.33
N GLY A 94 -0.20 -1.03 -2.47
CA GLY A 94 -1.18 -2.01 -1.97
C GLY A 94 -2.45 -1.42 -1.38
N GLY A 95 -2.39 -0.17 -0.85
CA GLY A 95 -3.58 0.58 -0.43
C GLY A 95 -4.52 0.94 -1.59
N GLY A 96 -4.00 1.02 -2.81
CA GLY A 96 -4.80 1.19 -4.02
C GLY A 96 -5.63 -0.05 -4.34
N ARG A 97 -5.11 -1.26 -4.11
CA ARG A 97 -5.90 -2.50 -4.23
C ARG A 97 -7.05 -2.54 -3.19
N VAL A 98 -6.78 -2.08 -1.96
CA VAL A 98 -7.83 -1.92 -0.94
C VAL A 98 -8.88 -0.91 -1.39
N ALA A 99 -8.47 0.22 -1.95
CA ALA A 99 -9.36 1.25 -2.47
C ALA A 99 -10.23 0.75 -3.64
N GLN A 100 -9.68 -0.11 -4.51
CA GLN A 100 -10.44 -0.79 -5.57
C GLN A 100 -11.51 -1.71 -4.97
N GLU A 101 -11.16 -2.54 -3.98
CA GLU A 101 -12.13 -3.42 -3.30
C GLU A 101 -13.22 -2.60 -2.58
N VAL A 102 -12.89 -1.45 -1.99
CA VAL A 102 -13.89 -0.52 -1.44
C VAL A 102 -14.83 -0.04 -2.55
N ALA A 103 -14.30 0.40 -3.68
CA ALA A 103 -15.10 0.96 -4.76
C ALA A 103 -15.97 -0.10 -5.49
N ILE A 104 -15.49 -1.34 -5.56
CA ILE A 104 -16.21 -2.48 -6.16
C ILE A 104 -17.35 -2.95 -5.25
N ASN A 105 -17.04 -3.20 -3.97
CA ASN A 105 -18.00 -3.82 -3.05
C ASN A 105 -18.94 -2.80 -2.38
N TYR A 106 -18.54 -1.52 -2.31
CA TYR A 106 -19.29 -0.45 -1.65
C TYR A 106 -19.40 0.81 -2.54
N PRO A 107 -19.86 0.69 -3.81
CA PRO A 107 -19.83 1.81 -4.76
C PRO A 107 -20.62 3.04 -4.29
N GLN A 108 -21.67 2.85 -3.46
CA GLN A 108 -22.46 3.94 -2.91
C GLN A 108 -21.73 4.74 -1.81
N ARG A 109 -20.58 4.21 -1.30
CA ARG A 109 -19.78 4.83 -0.24
C ARG A 109 -18.64 5.71 -0.79
N VAL A 110 -18.40 5.68 -2.12
CA VAL A 110 -17.27 6.35 -2.76
C VAL A 110 -17.75 7.53 -3.61
N ILE A 111 -17.30 8.74 -3.27
CA ILE A 111 -17.59 9.96 -4.04
C ILE A 111 -16.70 10.01 -5.28
N LYS A 112 -15.38 9.94 -5.08
CA LYS A 112 -14.35 9.84 -6.12
C LYS A 112 -13.24 8.92 -5.65
N LEU A 113 -12.56 8.28 -6.58
CA LEU A 113 -11.47 7.36 -6.32
C LEU A 113 -10.16 7.90 -6.87
N VAL A 114 -9.08 7.80 -6.11
CA VAL A 114 -7.72 8.05 -6.58
C VAL A 114 -6.88 6.81 -6.33
N LEU A 115 -6.28 6.29 -7.37
CA LEU A 115 -5.39 5.13 -7.39
C LEU A 115 -3.99 5.62 -7.76
N ALA A 116 -3.08 5.68 -6.79
CA ALA A 116 -1.74 6.21 -6.99
C ALA A 116 -0.68 5.11 -6.84
N SER A 117 0.23 5.00 -7.80
CA SER A 117 1.33 4.02 -7.79
C SER A 117 0.83 2.64 -7.34
N THR A 118 -0.19 2.10 -8.02
CA THR A 118 -0.86 0.84 -7.69
C THR A 118 -1.18 0.05 -8.95
N ASP A 119 -1.55 -1.18 -8.76
CA ASP A 119 -1.97 -2.13 -9.81
C ASP A 119 -3.34 -2.74 -9.49
N HIS A 120 -3.83 -3.59 -10.36
CA HIS A 120 -5.08 -4.34 -10.16
C HIS A 120 -4.85 -5.71 -9.50
N GLY A 121 -3.60 -6.08 -9.21
CA GLY A 121 -3.23 -7.40 -8.71
C GLY A 121 -3.34 -8.48 -9.78
N GLY A 122 -2.94 -9.69 -9.41
CA GLY A 122 -2.88 -10.85 -10.30
C GLY A 122 -1.48 -11.47 -10.32
N GLU A 123 -1.39 -12.72 -10.68
CA GLU A 123 -0.15 -13.48 -10.69
C GLU A 123 0.82 -13.01 -11.80
N GLU A 124 0.28 -12.53 -12.92
CA GLU A 124 1.05 -12.14 -14.11
C GLU A 124 1.84 -10.84 -13.92
N GLU A 125 1.56 -10.09 -12.86
CA GLU A 125 2.11 -8.75 -12.68
C GLU A 125 3.23 -8.64 -11.64
N ILE A 126 3.55 -9.71 -10.93
CA ILE A 126 4.70 -9.73 -10.04
C ILE A 126 5.95 -10.02 -10.87
N THR A 127 6.51 -8.94 -11.45
CA THR A 127 7.72 -9.06 -12.25
C THR A 127 8.90 -9.59 -11.42
N PRO A 128 9.91 -10.23 -12.03
CA PRO A 128 11.11 -10.66 -11.31
C PRO A 128 11.82 -9.52 -10.56
N GLU A 129 11.78 -8.31 -11.10
CA GLU A 129 12.34 -7.12 -10.44
C GLU A 129 11.52 -6.73 -9.21
N MET A 130 10.19 -6.78 -9.31
CA MET A 130 9.27 -6.57 -8.20
C MET A 130 9.44 -7.63 -7.10
N GLN A 131 9.58 -8.90 -7.47
CA GLN A 131 9.87 -10.00 -6.53
C GLN A 131 11.17 -9.73 -5.76
N LYS A 132 12.21 -9.28 -6.46
CA LYS A 132 13.49 -8.92 -5.86
C LYS A 132 13.39 -7.73 -4.91
N VAL A 133 12.69 -6.68 -5.31
CA VAL A 133 12.49 -5.48 -4.48
C VAL A 133 11.66 -5.80 -3.24
N LEU A 134 10.64 -6.63 -3.37
CA LEU A 134 9.80 -7.09 -2.25
C LEU A 134 10.47 -8.18 -1.39
N GLY A 135 11.62 -8.74 -1.83
CA GLY A 135 12.29 -9.84 -1.14
C GLY A 135 11.50 -11.14 -1.18
N VAL A 136 10.70 -11.36 -2.22
CA VAL A 136 9.79 -12.51 -2.37
C VAL A 136 10.16 -13.43 -3.55
N THR A 137 11.36 -13.29 -4.10
CA THR A 137 11.83 -14.07 -5.26
C THR A 137 11.65 -15.58 -5.11
N ASP A 138 11.77 -16.10 -3.91
CA ASP A 138 11.70 -17.53 -3.67
C ASP A 138 10.27 -18.06 -3.43
N TYR A 139 9.31 -17.14 -3.26
CA TYR A 139 7.88 -17.49 -3.13
C TYR A 139 7.19 -17.72 -4.45
N PHE A 140 7.78 -17.20 -5.53
CA PHE A 140 7.21 -17.27 -6.88
C PHE A 140 8.12 -18.07 -7.79
N SER A 141 7.53 -18.77 -8.75
CA SER A 141 8.24 -19.34 -9.89
C SER A 141 8.69 -18.24 -10.86
N GLU A 142 9.53 -18.57 -11.83
CA GLU A 142 10.01 -17.61 -12.85
C GLU A 142 8.88 -16.92 -13.62
N ASN A 143 7.71 -17.56 -13.68
CA ASN A 143 6.50 -17.02 -14.31
C ASN A 143 5.57 -16.27 -13.33
N GLY A 144 6.02 -15.97 -12.12
CA GLY A 144 5.27 -15.17 -11.14
C GLY A 144 4.19 -15.93 -10.36
N THR A 145 4.03 -17.24 -10.53
CA THR A 145 3.05 -18.03 -9.77
C THR A 145 3.58 -18.42 -8.38
N PRO A 146 2.77 -18.35 -7.31
CA PRO A 146 3.17 -18.79 -5.98
C PRO A 146 3.53 -20.28 -5.97
N LYS A 147 4.68 -20.62 -5.40
CA LYS A 147 5.09 -22.01 -5.22
C LYS A 147 4.26 -22.67 -4.13
N ALA A 148 3.48 -23.69 -4.47
CA ALA A 148 2.62 -24.40 -3.54
C ALA A 148 3.43 -25.11 -2.42
N GLY A 149 2.98 -24.96 -1.17
CA GLY A 149 3.43 -25.79 -0.03
C GLY A 149 4.67 -25.31 0.70
N MET A 150 5.13 -24.07 0.54
CA MET A 150 6.32 -23.57 1.24
C MET A 150 6.05 -23.21 2.70
N SER A 151 6.55 -24.04 3.59
CA SER A 151 6.84 -23.72 5.00
C SER A 151 8.34 -23.53 5.26
N ARG A 152 9.15 -23.33 4.20
CA ARG A 152 10.60 -23.12 4.27
C ARG A 152 10.97 -21.68 4.05
N CYS A 153 11.98 -21.20 4.78
CA CYS A 153 12.58 -19.89 4.46
C CYS A 153 13.22 -19.95 3.07
N PRO A 154 12.81 -19.10 2.12
CA PRO A 154 13.40 -19.10 0.79
C PRO A 154 14.89 -18.71 0.78
N VAL A 155 15.35 -17.94 1.77
CA VAL A 155 16.72 -17.43 1.83
C VAL A 155 17.69 -18.45 2.43
N CYS A 156 17.31 -19.09 3.55
CA CYS A 156 18.21 -20.02 4.27
C CYS A 156 17.79 -21.49 4.18
N GLN A 157 16.69 -21.83 3.52
CA GLN A 157 16.16 -23.19 3.36
C GLN A 157 15.81 -23.92 4.68
N ILE A 158 15.80 -23.20 5.80
CA ILE A 158 15.50 -23.76 7.12
C ILE A 158 13.99 -23.95 7.27
N GLU A 159 13.56 -25.17 7.58
CA GLU A 159 12.21 -25.43 8.07
C GLU A 159 12.12 -24.98 9.52
N SER A 160 11.21 -24.06 9.80
CA SER A 160 11.03 -23.50 11.12
C SER A 160 9.55 -23.27 11.41
N PRO A 161 9.12 -23.28 12.70
CA PRO A 161 7.80 -22.79 13.06
C PRO A 161 7.57 -21.40 12.45
N LYS A 162 6.38 -21.17 11.90
CA LYS A 162 6.05 -19.94 11.12
C LYS A 162 6.60 -18.64 11.75
N LYS A 163 6.59 -18.52 13.06
CA LYS A 163 7.03 -17.30 13.78
C LYS A 163 8.55 -17.05 13.68
N GLU A 164 9.37 -18.09 13.76
CA GLU A 164 10.85 -17.97 13.68
C GLU A 164 11.30 -17.77 12.23
N LEU A 165 10.59 -18.41 11.30
CA LEU A 165 10.80 -18.24 9.86
C LEU A 165 10.64 -16.77 9.45
N TRP A 166 9.61 -16.13 9.96
CA TRP A 166 9.31 -14.73 9.71
C TRP A 166 10.38 -13.79 10.26
N GLN A 167 10.91 -14.06 11.45
CA GLN A 167 11.99 -13.25 12.04
C GLN A 167 13.28 -13.33 11.23
N HIS A 168 13.58 -14.48 10.67
CA HIS A 168 14.79 -14.68 9.86
C HIS A 168 14.66 -13.99 8.50
N GLN A 169 13.57 -14.20 7.79
CA GLN A 169 13.28 -13.54 6.51
C GLN A 169 13.31 -12.02 6.60
N TRP A 170 12.81 -11.47 7.70
CA TRP A 170 12.85 -10.03 7.91
C TRP A 170 14.26 -9.48 8.08
N THR A 171 15.11 -10.14 8.79
CA THR A 171 16.48 -9.67 8.97
C THR A 171 17.18 -9.52 7.61
N GLU A 172 16.99 -10.49 6.72
CA GLU A 172 17.53 -10.47 5.37
C GLU A 172 16.83 -9.43 4.48
N HIS A 173 15.52 -9.38 4.50
CA HIS A 173 14.73 -8.40 3.76
C HIS A 173 15.03 -6.96 4.21
N ARG A 174 15.16 -6.74 5.50
CA ARG A 174 15.59 -5.46 6.07
C ARG A 174 16.99 -5.06 5.60
N GLN A 175 17.92 -6.00 5.49
CA GLN A 175 19.26 -5.73 4.94
C GLN A 175 19.18 -5.35 3.47
N GLN A 176 18.39 -6.07 2.67
CA GLN A 176 18.18 -5.75 1.26
C GLN A 176 17.51 -4.39 1.05
N MET A 177 16.49 -4.05 1.85
CA MET A 177 15.86 -2.72 1.81
C MET A 177 16.80 -1.60 2.26
N LEU A 178 17.64 -1.85 3.27
CA LEU A 178 18.67 -0.90 3.71
C LEU A 178 19.77 -0.76 2.66
N GLU A 179 20.12 -1.83 1.96
CA GLU A 179 21.07 -1.85 0.87
C GLU A 179 20.50 -1.14 -0.37
N TRP A 180 19.24 -1.37 -0.70
CA TRP A 180 18.52 -0.59 -1.72
C TRP A 180 18.46 0.90 -1.36
N ALA A 181 18.14 1.25 -0.13
CA ALA A 181 18.14 2.64 0.34
C ALA A 181 19.55 3.27 0.32
N ARG A 182 20.62 2.49 0.52
CA ARG A 182 22.01 2.95 0.41
C ARG A 182 22.45 3.08 -1.07
N ASN A 183 21.96 2.18 -1.94
CA ASN A 183 22.30 2.12 -3.35
C ASN A 183 21.37 2.94 -4.24
N ALA A 184 20.28 3.51 -3.67
CA ALA A 184 19.51 4.53 -4.37
C ALA A 184 20.47 5.60 -4.88
N ASP A 185 20.38 5.92 -6.18
CA ASP A 185 21.36 6.78 -6.87
C ASP A 185 21.36 8.21 -6.30
N TRP A 186 22.03 8.36 -5.17
CA TRP A 186 22.22 9.63 -4.47
C TRP A 186 22.92 10.68 -5.31
N ARG A 187 23.69 10.26 -6.35
CA ARG A 187 24.38 11.17 -7.26
C ARG A 187 23.40 11.86 -8.21
N ARG A 188 22.44 11.10 -8.74
CA ARG A 188 21.35 11.64 -9.57
C ARG A 188 20.44 12.55 -8.74
N MET A 189 20.23 12.23 -7.45
CA MET A 189 19.49 13.05 -6.50
C MET A 189 20.25 14.31 -6.09
N ALA A 190 21.57 14.30 -6.07
CA ALA A 190 22.42 15.44 -5.68
C ALA A 190 22.42 16.59 -6.68
N SER A 191 22.06 16.36 -7.94
CA SER A 191 21.97 17.38 -9.01
C SER A 191 20.70 18.26 -8.90
N GLN A 192 19.78 17.94 -7.99
CA GLN A 192 18.55 18.71 -7.79
C GLN A 192 18.75 19.82 -6.74
N SER A 193 17.89 20.86 -6.81
CA SER A 193 17.98 22.03 -5.90
C SER A 193 18.04 21.61 -4.42
N PHE A 194 18.71 22.40 -3.59
CA PHE A 194 18.93 22.16 -2.16
C PHE A 194 17.65 21.77 -1.39
N ASN A 195 16.53 22.41 -1.67
CA ASN A 195 15.24 22.10 -1.03
C ASN A 195 14.72 20.70 -1.38
N LYS A 196 14.90 20.25 -2.63
CA LYS A 196 14.53 18.89 -3.05
C LYS A 196 15.43 17.83 -2.43
N ARG A 197 16.72 18.16 -2.21
CA ARG A 197 17.70 17.28 -1.55
C ARG A 197 17.35 17.06 -0.07
N LEU A 198 17.04 18.14 0.67
CA LEU A 198 16.59 18.05 2.07
C LEU A 198 15.28 17.26 2.20
N TYR A 199 14.33 17.50 1.32
CA TYR A 199 13.06 16.76 1.28
C TYR A 199 13.28 15.26 1.09
N LYS A 200 14.11 14.87 0.12
CA LYS A 200 14.43 13.46 -0.14
C LYS A 200 15.18 12.80 1.02
N MET A 201 16.12 13.49 1.65
CA MET A 201 16.80 13.01 2.86
C MET A 201 15.80 12.78 4.01
N PHE A 202 14.85 13.68 4.20
CA PHE A 202 13.84 13.57 5.23
C PHE A 202 12.87 12.40 4.98
N ILE A 203 12.42 12.23 3.74
CA ILE A 203 11.57 11.07 3.35
C ILE A 203 12.32 9.76 3.54
N SER A 204 13.60 9.69 3.14
CA SER A 204 14.42 8.49 3.34
C SER A 204 14.66 8.18 4.82
N LEU A 205 14.82 9.21 5.65
CA LEU A 205 14.92 9.04 7.11
C LEU A 205 13.61 8.53 7.71
N LEU A 206 12.47 9.08 7.28
CA LEU A 206 11.16 8.62 7.72
C LEU A 206 10.90 7.17 7.30
N ALA A 207 11.19 6.82 6.06
CA ALA A 207 11.08 5.45 5.56
C ALA A 207 11.99 4.49 6.36
N TRP A 208 13.23 4.91 6.63
CA TRP A 208 14.17 4.13 7.46
C TRP A 208 13.65 3.95 8.89
N LEU A 209 13.10 5.00 9.52
CA LEU A 209 12.50 4.91 10.85
C LEU A 209 11.28 3.99 10.86
N GLN A 210 10.43 4.04 9.83
CA GLN A 210 9.28 3.14 9.70
C GLN A 210 9.70 1.68 9.61
N VAL A 211 10.70 1.38 8.76
CA VAL A 211 11.26 0.03 8.63
C VAL A 211 11.90 -0.44 9.95
N LYS A 212 12.59 0.45 10.67
CA LYS A 212 13.23 0.12 11.95
C LYS A 212 12.22 -0.13 13.08
N MET A 213 11.06 0.52 13.05
CA MET A 213 10.02 0.45 14.09
C MET A 213 8.87 -0.51 13.74
N GLY A 214 8.83 -1.01 12.50
CA GLY A 214 7.77 -1.90 12.01
C GLY A 214 7.88 -3.31 12.60
N ASP A 215 6.75 -3.90 12.92
CA ASP A 215 6.62 -5.33 13.22
C ASP A 215 6.58 -6.10 11.89
N THR A 216 7.51 -6.98 11.77
CA THR A 216 7.82 -7.73 10.55
C THR A 216 6.76 -8.72 10.13
N GLY A 217 6.24 -9.48 11.09
CA GLY A 217 5.27 -10.53 10.80
C GLY A 217 4.00 -9.97 10.17
N THR A 218 3.64 -8.75 10.56
CA THR A 218 2.43 -8.09 10.04
C THR A 218 2.62 -7.45 8.66
N TYR A 219 3.83 -6.98 8.34
CA TYR A 219 4.15 -6.52 6.98
C TYR A 219 3.96 -7.65 5.96
N VAL A 220 4.51 -8.82 6.28
CA VAL A 220 4.39 -9.98 5.40
C VAL A 220 2.94 -10.42 5.25
N LYS A 221 2.15 -10.46 6.32
CA LYS A 221 0.70 -10.75 6.23
C LYS A 221 -0.03 -9.79 5.28
N GLN A 222 0.39 -8.53 5.21
CA GLN A 222 -0.19 -7.57 4.26
C GLN A 222 0.23 -7.84 2.81
N ILE A 223 1.47 -8.28 2.58
CA ILE A 223 1.90 -8.73 1.25
C ILE A 223 1.13 -10.00 0.86
N GLU A 224 1.06 -10.98 1.76
CA GLU A 224 0.29 -12.22 1.55
C GLU A 224 -1.20 -11.95 1.26
N ALA A 225 -1.79 -10.96 1.92
CA ALA A 225 -3.17 -10.55 1.66
C ALA A 225 -3.38 -10.09 0.20
N GLY A 226 -2.32 -9.59 -0.44
CA GLY A 226 -2.32 -9.19 -1.84
C GLY A 226 -2.07 -10.32 -2.83
N VAL A 227 -1.50 -11.44 -2.37
CA VAL A 227 -1.21 -12.59 -3.25
C VAL A 227 -2.53 -13.23 -3.69
N GLY A 228 -2.65 -13.47 -4.99
CA GLY A 228 -3.87 -14.04 -5.58
C GLY A 228 -5.09 -13.10 -5.59
N ASN A 229 -4.97 -11.89 -5.04
CA ASN A 229 -6.02 -10.88 -5.20
C ASN A 229 -5.89 -10.24 -6.59
N SER A 230 -6.94 -10.33 -7.39
CA SER A 230 -7.07 -9.58 -8.65
C SER A 230 -8.42 -8.89 -8.71
N THR A 231 -8.38 -7.63 -9.10
CA THR A 231 -9.59 -6.86 -9.41
C THR A 231 -9.82 -6.72 -10.91
N LEU A 232 -8.92 -7.26 -11.75
CA LEU A 232 -8.88 -7.07 -13.20
C LEU A 232 -10.24 -7.27 -13.88
N ASP A 233 -10.91 -8.40 -13.59
CA ASP A 233 -12.20 -8.73 -14.18
C ASP A 233 -13.37 -7.93 -13.58
N ARG A 234 -13.13 -7.22 -12.48
CA ARG A 234 -14.13 -6.45 -11.73
C ARG A 234 -13.92 -4.94 -11.80
N LEU A 235 -12.88 -4.45 -12.49
CA LEU A 235 -12.59 -3.02 -12.64
C LEU A 235 -13.76 -2.25 -13.26
N HIS A 236 -14.50 -2.87 -14.18
CA HIS A 236 -15.70 -2.29 -14.81
C HIS A 236 -16.86 -2.02 -13.82
N MET A 237 -16.81 -2.63 -12.62
CA MET A 237 -17.82 -2.41 -11.55
C MET A 237 -17.58 -1.12 -10.78
N ILE A 238 -16.41 -0.50 -10.90
CA ILE A 238 -16.08 0.77 -10.23
C ILE A 238 -16.89 1.89 -10.88
N LYS A 239 -17.85 2.46 -10.15
CA LYS A 239 -18.75 3.51 -10.64
C LYS A 239 -18.26 4.91 -10.35
N ALA A 240 -17.42 5.08 -9.35
CA ALA A 240 -16.91 6.39 -8.93
C ALA A 240 -16.00 6.98 -10.02
N PRO A 241 -16.08 8.30 -10.29
CA PRO A 241 -15.07 8.97 -11.10
C PRO A 241 -13.68 8.70 -10.53
N THR A 242 -12.79 8.16 -11.36
CA THR A 242 -11.50 7.62 -10.94
C THR A 242 -10.34 8.38 -11.57
N LEU A 243 -9.34 8.70 -10.74
CA LEU A 243 -8.05 9.21 -11.18
C LEU A 243 -6.98 8.15 -10.90
N VAL A 244 -6.31 7.68 -11.94
CA VAL A 244 -5.14 6.80 -11.84
C VAL A 244 -3.89 7.66 -12.00
N ILE A 245 -2.93 7.56 -11.06
CA ILE A 245 -1.70 8.33 -11.08
C ILE A 245 -0.52 7.37 -10.98
N MET A 246 0.44 7.49 -11.91
CA MET A 246 1.64 6.64 -11.92
C MET A 246 2.87 7.46 -12.32
N GLY A 247 3.99 7.16 -11.66
CA GLY A 247 5.29 7.68 -12.06
C GLY A 247 5.85 6.91 -13.26
N THR A 248 6.43 7.60 -14.24
CA THR A 248 7.01 6.94 -15.44
C THR A 248 8.31 6.21 -15.13
N GLU A 249 8.93 6.46 -13.99
CA GLU A 249 10.13 5.75 -13.48
C GLU A 249 9.78 4.84 -12.27
N ASP A 250 8.52 4.46 -12.11
CA ASP A 250 8.12 3.48 -11.09
C ASP A 250 8.70 2.10 -11.47
N ARG A 251 9.63 1.61 -10.64
CA ARG A 251 10.29 0.31 -10.86
C ARG A 251 9.64 -0.81 -10.06
N LEU A 252 8.71 -0.47 -9.17
CA LEU A 252 8.03 -1.45 -8.36
C LEU A 252 6.77 -1.95 -9.05
N LEU A 253 6.04 -1.05 -9.69
CA LEU A 253 4.80 -1.38 -10.38
C LEU A 253 4.87 -0.93 -11.84
N PRO A 254 4.51 -1.81 -12.79
CA PRO A 254 4.60 -1.47 -14.20
C PRO A 254 3.54 -0.44 -14.59
N LEU A 255 3.93 0.53 -15.41
CA LEU A 255 3.02 1.55 -15.95
C LEU A 255 1.81 0.92 -16.68
N HIS A 256 2.04 -0.22 -17.33
CA HIS A 256 0.99 -0.97 -18.04
C HIS A 256 -0.23 -1.30 -17.15
N SER A 257 -0.02 -1.68 -15.89
CA SER A 257 -1.13 -1.93 -14.95
C SER A 257 -2.02 -0.71 -14.76
N SER A 258 -1.42 0.49 -14.71
CA SER A 258 -2.16 1.75 -14.62
C SER A 258 -2.92 2.08 -15.89
N GLU A 259 -2.38 1.72 -17.07
CA GLU A 259 -3.04 1.86 -18.36
C GLU A 259 -4.26 0.95 -18.44
N VAL A 260 -4.11 -0.32 -18.07
CA VAL A 260 -5.22 -1.29 -18.00
C VAL A 260 -6.31 -0.81 -17.04
N MET A 261 -5.95 -0.32 -15.86
CA MET A 261 -6.94 0.22 -14.92
C MET A 261 -7.69 1.41 -15.51
N ALA A 262 -6.98 2.33 -16.17
CA ALA A 262 -7.61 3.51 -16.78
C ALA A 262 -8.50 3.16 -17.98
N GLU A 263 -8.20 2.10 -18.71
CA GLU A 263 -9.01 1.59 -19.81
C GLU A 263 -10.27 0.87 -19.33
N ARG A 264 -10.14 0.03 -18.29
CA ARG A 264 -11.24 -0.85 -17.85
C ARG A 264 -12.17 -0.22 -16.81
N ILE A 265 -11.72 0.81 -16.08
CA ILE A 265 -12.57 1.53 -15.12
C ILE A 265 -13.39 2.58 -15.88
N PRO A 266 -14.72 2.51 -15.87
CA PRO A 266 -15.55 3.55 -16.48
C PRO A 266 -15.25 4.93 -15.88
N ASN A 267 -15.12 5.96 -16.72
CA ASN A 267 -14.83 7.33 -16.31
C ASN A 267 -13.47 7.52 -15.58
N ALA A 268 -12.50 6.66 -15.81
CA ALA A 268 -11.16 6.84 -15.32
C ALA A 268 -10.34 7.80 -16.19
N LYS A 269 -9.41 8.48 -15.56
CA LYS A 269 -8.36 9.29 -16.20
C LYS A 269 -7.00 8.85 -15.70
N LEU A 270 -6.04 8.67 -16.60
CA LEU A 270 -4.65 8.38 -16.29
C LEU A 270 -3.82 9.67 -16.29
N VAL A 271 -3.08 9.90 -15.23
CA VAL A 271 -2.04 10.92 -15.14
C VAL A 271 -0.69 10.25 -14.98
N ARG A 272 0.20 10.47 -15.94
CA ARG A 272 1.60 10.05 -15.88
C ARG A 272 2.42 11.20 -15.29
N VAL A 273 3.19 10.88 -14.26
CA VAL A 273 4.12 11.84 -13.61
C VAL A 273 5.51 11.57 -14.18
N GLU A 274 5.97 12.43 -15.09
CA GLU A 274 7.26 12.28 -15.74
C GLU A 274 8.41 12.30 -14.73
N GLY A 275 9.29 11.29 -14.81
CA GLY A 275 10.39 11.09 -13.86
C GLY A 275 9.94 10.75 -12.43
N GLY A 276 8.65 10.50 -12.21
CA GLY A 276 8.13 10.04 -10.93
C GLY A 276 8.52 8.58 -10.68
N SER A 277 8.97 8.28 -9.46
CA SER A 277 9.20 6.93 -8.97
C SER A 277 7.99 6.41 -8.19
N HIS A 278 8.12 5.23 -7.58
CA HIS A 278 7.10 4.72 -6.66
C HIS A 278 6.83 5.70 -5.50
N ALA A 279 5.59 5.91 -5.14
CA ALA A 279 5.04 6.94 -4.25
C ALA A 279 5.80 7.12 -2.93
#